data_7883edfb2eab9eca9928868b0967d5c8
#
_entry.id   7883edfb2eab9eca9928868b0967d5c8
#
_cell.length_a   1.000
_cell.length_b   1.000
_cell.length_c   1.000
_cell.angle_alpha   90.00
_cell.angle_beta   90.00
_cell.angle_gamma   90.00
#
_symmetry.space_group_name_H-M   'P 1'
#
loop_
_entity.id
_entity.type
_entity.pdbx_description
1 polymer ?
#
loop_
_entity_poly.entity_id
_entity_poly.type
_entity_poly.pdbx_seq_one_letter_code
_entity_poly.pdbx_strand_id
1 'polypeptide(L)'
;MQREVIEVPGISSVSRSRGIPLSAAVRANGFIFVSGTPPIDPATGQFVRDSIEDQAERCLRNLQHVLETAGSSLERVCMVHIYASGDHYRTINEVYARFFPENPPARTFVPVGDWPLDFDLEIECVALA
;
A
#
# COMPACT_ATOMS: atom_id res chain seq x y z
N MET A 1 -0.62 -25.28 -8.87
CA MET A 1 -1.07 -23.88 -8.98
C MET A 1 0.11 -22.95 -8.73
N GLN A 2 0.32 -22.01 -9.58
CA GLN A 2 1.48 -21.14 -9.51
C GLN A 2 1.09 -19.73 -9.09
N ARG A 3 2.00 -19.06 -8.43
CA ARG A 3 1.89 -17.62 -8.16
C ARG A 3 2.65 -16.84 -9.23
N GLU A 4 2.17 -15.64 -9.52
CA GLU A 4 2.80 -14.73 -10.47
C GLU A 4 3.27 -13.47 -9.74
N VAL A 5 4.56 -13.16 -9.85
CA VAL A 5 5.12 -11.90 -9.31
C VAL A 5 4.73 -10.75 -10.23
N ILE A 6 4.23 -9.68 -9.65
CA ILE A 6 3.84 -8.48 -10.41
C ILE A 6 4.93 -7.42 -10.25
N GLU A 7 5.52 -7.03 -11.38
CA GLU A 7 6.48 -5.93 -11.44
C GLU A 7 5.71 -4.61 -11.59
N VAL A 8 5.92 -3.68 -10.67
CA VAL A 8 5.20 -2.41 -10.62
C VAL A 8 6.18 -1.26 -10.86
N PRO A 9 6.05 -0.52 -11.97
CA PRO A 9 6.94 0.59 -12.28
C PRO A 9 6.99 1.63 -11.16
N GLY A 10 8.20 2.03 -10.78
CA GLY A 10 8.43 3.03 -9.74
C GLY A 10 8.29 2.52 -8.30
N ILE A 11 7.76 1.30 -8.10
CA ILE A 11 7.56 0.70 -6.77
C ILE A 11 8.51 -0.49 -6.58
N SER A 12 8.48 -1.47 -7.47
CA SER A 12 9.27 -2.70 -7.33
C SER A 12 10.77 -2.44 -7.25
N SER A 13 11.26 -1.44 -7.95
CA SER A 13 12.68 -1.10 -7.95
C SER A 13 13.17 -0.57 -6.61
N VAL A 14 12.29 -0.01 -5.77
CA VAL A 14 12.69 0.61 -4.50
C VAL A 14 13.17 -0.44 -3.50
N SER A 15 12.41 -1.51 -3.29
CA SER A 15 12.86 -2.60 -2.42
C SER A 15 14.10 -3.28 -2.98
N ARG A 16 14.15 -3.49 -4.29
CA ARG A 16 15.27 -4.13 -4.95
C ARG A 16 16.56 -3.31 -4.76
N SER A 17 16.50 -1.99 -4.93
CA SER A 17 17.66 -1.13 -4.77
C SER A 17 18.15 -1.05 -3.32
N ARG A 18 17.28 -1.36 -2.37
CA ARG A 18 17.62 -1.38 -0.94
C ARG A 18 17.99 -2.77 -0.44
N GLY A 19 18.01 -3.77 -1.32
CA GLY A 19 18.32 -5.15 -0.95
C GLY A 19 17.24 -5.81 -0.10
N ILE A 20 16.00 -5.32 -0.15
CA ILE A 20 14.89 -5.88 0.61
C ILE A 20 14.21 -6.96 -0.24
N PRO A 21 14.18 -8.23 0.23
CA PRO A 21 13.66 -9.34 -0.57
C PRO A 21 12.12 -9.42 -0.51
N LEU A 22 11.45 -8.58 -1.27
CA LEU A 22 9.99 -8.61 -1.40
C LEU A 22 9.56 -8.28 -2.82
N SER A 23 8.41 -8.79 -3.22
CA SER A 23 7.71 -8.39 -4.44
C SER A 23 6.63 -7.38 -4.08
N ALA A 24 6.38 -6.41 -4.95
CA ALA A 24 5.34 -5.41 -4.71
C ALA A 24 3.96 -6.06 -4.61
N ALA A 25 3.71 -7.05 -5.44
CA ALA A 25 2.47 -7.82 -5.40
C ALA A 25 2.66 -9.20 -6.01
N VAL A 26 1.74 -10.10 -5.68
CA VAL A 26 1.70 -11.47 -6.20
C VAL A 26 0.27 -11.81 -6.56
N ARG A 27 0.07 -12.36 -7.76
CA ARG A 27 -1.24 -12.92 -8.15
C ARG A 27 -1.23 -14.41 -7.90
N ALA A 28 -2.29 -14.90 -7.25
CA ALA A 28 -2.48 -16.33 -7.04
C ALA A 28 -3.97 -16.62 -6.81
N ASN A 29 -4.45 -17.66 -7.46
CA ASN A 29 -5.78 -18.23 -7.22
C ASN A 29 -6.93 -17.20 -7.28
N GLY A 30 -6.87 -16.26 -8.21
CA GLY A 30 -7.92 -15.25 -8.37
C GLY A 30 -7.80 -14.05 -7.44
N PHE A 31 -6.69 -13.93 -6.71
CA PHE A 31 -6.44 -12.82 -5.80
C PHE A 31 -5.13 -12.11 -6.14
N ILE A 32 -5.08 -10.84 -5.76
CA ILE A 32 -3.84 -10.06 -5.77
C ILE A 32 -3.49 -9.78 -4.31
N PHE A 33 -2.27 -10.18 -3.93
CA PHE A 33 -1.71 -9.92 -2.60
C PHE A 33 -0.71 -8.78 -2.74
N VAL A 34 -1.01 -7.65 -2.11
CA VAL A 34 -0.16 -6.45 -2.20
C VAL A 34 0.64 -6.33 -0.92
N SER A 35 1.95 -6.24 -1.05
CA SER A 35 2.87 -6.04 0.07
C SER A 35 2.58 -4.73 0.80
N GLY A 36 3.03 -4.64 2.05
CA GLY A 36 3.04 -3.37 2.77
C GLY A 36 3.68 -2.30 1.90
N THR A 37 2.90 -1.30 1.53
CA THR A 37 3.29 -0.27 0.57
C THR A 37 3.46 1.05 1.31
N PRO A 38 4.71 1.55 1.42
CA PRO A 38 5.00 2.82 2.09
C PRO A 38 4.71 4.02 1.16
N PRO A 39 4.83 5.25 1.66
CA PRO A 39 4.54 6.44 0.87
C PRO A 39 5.68 6.78 -0.11
N ILE A 40 5.96 5.89 -1.04
CA ILE A 40 6.99 6.08 -2.07
C ILE A 40 6.47 7.06 -3.13
N ASP A 41 7.30 8.03 -3.51
CA ASP A 41 7.09 8.77 -4.75
C ASP A 41 7.64 7.92 -5.91
N PRO A 42 6.76 7.38 -6.77
CA PRO A 42 7.22 6.47 -7.83
C PRO A 42 8.09 7.15 -8.90
N ALA A 43 8.07 8.47 -8.98
CA ALA A 43 8.89 9.21 -9.92
C ALA A 43 10.35 9.33 -9.46
N THR A 44 10.59 9.35 -8.15
CA THR A 44 11.92 9.57 -7.58
C THR A 44 12.46 8.39 -6.79
N GLY A 45 11.58 7.49 -6.33
CA GLY A 45 11.92 6.40 -5.42
C GLY A 45 12.14 6.85 -3.98
N GLN A 46 11.88 8.11 -3.66
CA GLN A 46 12.03 8.66 -2.31
C GLN A 46 10.72 8.52 -1.53
N PHE A 47 10.81 8.43 -0.19
CA PHE A 47 9.64 8.45 0.66
C PHE A 47 9.13 9.87 0.83
N VAL A 48 7.81 10.05 0.73
CA VAL A 48 7.13 11.29 1.10
C VAL A 48 7.11 11.35 2.63
N ARG A 49 7.65 12.43 3.19
CA ARG A 49 7.87 12.58 4.64
C ARG A 49 7.22 13.84 5.20
N ASP A 50 6.34 14.46 4.43
CA ASP A 50 5.66 15.68 4.81
C ASP A 50 4.61 15.38 5.91
N SER A 51 3.40 15.85 5.75
CA SER A 51 2.34 15.58 6.72
C SER A 51 1.90 14.13 6.67
N ILE A 52 1.26 13.67 7.75
CA ILE A 52 0.64 12.34 7.76
C ILE A 52 -0.45 12.22 6.69
N GLU A 53 -1.14 13.32 6.40
CA GLU A 53 -2.13 13.36 5.34
C GLU A 53 -1.48 13.07 3.98
N ASP A 54 -0.35 13.71 3.67
CA ASP A 54 0.38 13.49 2.42
C ASP A 54 0.91 12.06 2.33
N GLN A 55 1.43 11.52 3.43
CA GLN A 55 1.91 10.16 3.47
C GLN A 55 0.77 9.16 3.23
N ALA A 56 -0.37 9.35 3.87
CA ALA A 56 -1.53 8.48 3.71
C ALA A 56 -2.06 8.52 2.27
N GLU A 57 -2.16 9.70 1.68
CA GLU A 57 -2.59 9.83 0.29
C GLU A 57 -1.61 9.12 -0.64
N ARG A 58 -0.31 9.30 -0.42
CA ARG A 58 0.70 8.64 -1.27
C ARG A 58 0.64 7.13 -1.16
N CYS A 59 0.48 6.59 0.06
CA CYS A 59 0.31 5.16 0.26
C CYS A 59 -0.89 4.61 -0.53
N LEU A 60 -2.02 5.30 -0.45
CA LEU A 60 -3.24 4.86 -1.13
C LEU A 60 -3.15 4.98 -2.64
N ARG A 61 -2.51 6.02 -3.15
CA ARG A 61 -2.25 6.14 -4.59
C ARG A 61 -1.28 5.07 -5.07
N ASN A 62 -0.30 4.71 -4.26
CA ASN A 62 0.60 3.61 -4.59
C ASN A 62 -0.15 2.28 -4.61
N LEU A 63 -1.02 2.05 -3.64
CA LEU A 63 -1.88 0.87 -3.62
C LEU A 63 -2.71 0.77 -4.90
N GLN A 64 -3.33 1.88 -5.30
CA GLN A 64 -4.09 1.97 -6.53
C GLN A 64 -3.23 1.65 -7.75
N HIS A 65 -2.03 2.22 -7.82
CA HIS A 65 -1.10 1.98 -8.91
C HIS A 65 -0.70 0.50 -9.01
N VAL A 66 -0.39 -0.13 -7.87
CA VAL A 66 -0.07 -1.56 -7.83
C VAL A 66 -1.24 -2.39 -8.35
N LEU A 67 -2.44 -2.12 -7.85
CA LEU A 67 -3.64 -2.85 -8.26
C LEU A 67 -3.94 -2.69 -9.75
N GLU A 68 -3.86 -1.46 -10.27
CA GLU A 68 -4.12 -1.20 -11.69
C GLU A 68 -3.06 -1.84 -12.58
N THR A 69 -1.80 -1.84 -12.17
CA THR A 69 -0.74 -2.56 -12.87
C THR A 69 -1.04 -4.06 -12.94
N ALA A 70 -1.62 -4.61 -11.89
CA ALA A 70 -2.01 -6.02 -11.84
C ALA A 70 -3.34 -6.33 -12.55
N GLY A 71 -4.01 -5.32 -13.11
CA GLY A 71 -5.30 -5.49 -13.79
C GLY A 71 -6.51 -5.48 -12.85
N SER A 72 -6.32 -5.06 -11.60
CA SER A 72 -7.39 -4.94 -10.60
C SER A 72 -7.74 -3.47 -10.34
N SER A 73 -8.38 -3.17 -9.22
CA SER A 73 -8.77 -1.80 -8.86
C SER A 73 -9.06 -1.71 -7.37
N LEU A 74 -9.15 -0.48 -6.86
CA LEU A 74 -9.53 -0.24 -5.46
C LEU A 74 -10.91 -0.84 -5.12
N GLU A 75 -11.83 -0.84 -6.07
CA GLU A 75 -13.19 -1.38 -5.88
C GLU A 75 -13.21 -2.89 -5.68
N ARG A 76 -12.14 -3.56 -6.05
CA ARG A 76 -12.01 -5.01 -5.93
C ARG A 76 -11.24 -5.44 -4.69
N VAL A 77 -10.86 -4.49 -3.85
CA VAL A 77 -10.15 -4.77 -2.60
C VAL A 77 -11.10 -5.44 -1.60
N CYS A 78 -10.64 -6.52 -0.99
CA CYS A 78 -11.41 -7.31 -0.03
C CYS A 78 -10.97 -7.04 1.41
N MET A 79 -9.68 -6.87 1.65
CA MET A 79 -9.12 -6.68 2.99
C MET A 79 -7.95 -5.73 2.95
N VAL A 80 -7.92 -4.79 3.90
CA VAL A 80 -6.83 -3.82 4.05
C VAL A 80 -6.28 -3.90 5.47
N HIS A 81 -4.95 -3.87 5.59
CA HIS A 81 -4.26 -3.67 6.87
C HIS A 81 -3.46 -2.38 6.78
N ILE A 82 -3.70 -1.48 7.75
CA ILE A 82 -2.96 -0.23 7.87
C ILE A 82 -2.04 -0.34 9.09
N TYR A 83 -0.76 -0.08 8.90
CA TYR A 83 0.25 -0.08 9.96
C TYR A 83 0.76 1.34 10.09
N ALA A 84 0.61 1.96 11.26
CA ALA A 84 1.02 3.34 11.45
C ALA A 84 1.64 3.56 12.83
N SER A 85 2.69 4.38 12.87
CA SER A 85 3.27 4.86 14.13
C SER A 85 2.58 6.16 14.54
N GLY A 86 2.64 6.51 15.83
CA GLY A 86 2.06 7.73 16.33
C GLY A 86 0.54 7.70 16.45
N ASP A 87 -0.04 8.85 16.75
CA ASP A 87 -1.49 9.01 16.97
C ASP A 87 -2.11 9.71 15.75
N HIS A 88 -2.32 8.95 14.69
CA HIS A 88 -2.77 9.49 13.40
C HIS A 88 -4.06 8.84 12.88
N TYR A 89 -4.75 8.12 13.74
CA TYR A 89 -5.92 7.32 13.33
C TYR A 89 -6.98 8.15 12.61
N ARG A 90 -7.34 9.31 13.19
CA ARG A 90 -8.38 10.18 12.62
C ARG A 90 -7.99 10.71 11.25
N THR A 91 -6.78 11.25 11.12
CA THR A 91 -6.31 11.82 9.86
C THR A 91 -6.22 10.77 8.77
N ILE A 92 -5.71 9.59 9.10
CA ILE A 92 -5.63 8.49 8.14
C ILE A 92 -7.02 8.05 7.69
N ASN A 93 -7.98 7.97 8.62
CA ASN A 93 -9.37 7.63 8.27
C ASN A 93 -9.99 8.64 7.31
N GLU A 94 -9.73 9.92 7.50
CA GLU A 94 -10.26 10.97 6.63
C GLU A 94 -9.73 10.82 5.20
N VAL A 95 -8.44 10.57 5.04
CA VAL A 95 -7.82 10.34 3.72
C VAL A 95 -8.33 9.03 3.11
N TYR A 96 -8.36 7.97 3.90
CA TYR A 96 -8.83 6.65 3.48
C TYR A 96 -10.25 6.70 2.89
N ALA A 97 -11.14 7.46 3.53
CA ALA A 97 -12.54 7.59 3.08
C ALA A 97 -12.66 8.18 1.68
N ARG A 98 -11.69 8.97 1.23
CA ARG A 98 -11.69 9.54 -0.13
C ARG A 98 -11.45 8.47 -1.19
N PHE A 99 -10.73 7.40 -0.85
CA PHE A 99 -10.38 6.32 -1.76
C PHE A 99 -11.38 5.17 -1.73
N PHE A 100 -12.11 5.03 -0.64
CA PHE A 100 -13.12 3.99 -0.46
C PHE A 100 -14.45 4.62 -0.01
N PRO A 101 -15.07 5.44 -0.88
CA PRO A 101 -16.26 6.20 -0.49
C PRO A 101 -17.54 5.36 -0.36
N GLU A 102 -17.60 4.20 -1.04
CA GLU A 102 -18.76 3.33 -1.06
C GLU A 102 -18.34 1.89 -0.81
N ASN A 103 -19.14 1.18 0.00
CA ASN A 103 -18.92 -0.24 0.29
C ASN A 103 -17.45 -0.54 0.61
N PRO A 104 -16.90 0.09 1.66
CA PRO A 104 -15.48 -0.08 1.97
C PRO A 104 -15.13 -1.53 2.27
N PRO A 105 -13.89 -1.97 1.98
CA PRO A 105 -13.47 -3.33 2.26
C PRO A 105 -13.35 -3.59 3.77
N ALA A 106 -13.21 -4.86 4.12
CA ALA A 106 -12.83 -5.22 5.48
C ALA A 106 -11.47 -4.60 5.80
N ARG A 107 -11.27 -4.18 7.05
CA ARG A 107 -10.04 -3.44 7.42
C ARG A 107 -9.64 -3.69 8.86
N THR A 108 -8.32 -3.73 9.09
CA THR A 108 -7.75 -3.69 10.43
C THR A 108 -6.68 -2.59 10.49
N PHE A 109 -6.72 -1.79 11.54
CA PHE A 109 -5.71 -0.76 11.80
C PHE A 109 -4.80 -1.25 12.92
N VAL A 110 -3.49 -1.28 12.68
CA VAL A 110 -2.50 -1.80 13.62
C VAL A 110 -1.53 -0.68 13.99
N PRO A 111 -1.56 -0.22 15.24
CA PRO A 111 -0.52 0.70 15.70
C PRO A 111 0.80 -0.04 15.84
N VAL A 112 1.89 0.58 15.40
CA VAL A 112 3.23 0.00 15.47
C VAL A 112 4.17 0.96 16.19
N GLY A 113 5.34 0.44 16.59
CA GLY A 113 6.42 1.25 17.15
C GLY A 113 7.18 1.97 16.04
N ASP A 114 8.45 2.26 16.28
CA ASP A 114 9.27 2.96 15.32
C ASP A 114 9.56 2.08 14.10
N TRP A 115 9.52 2.70 12.93
CA TRP A 115 9.91 2.05 11.68
C TRP A 115 11.43 2.04 11.52
N PRO A 116 11.97 1.00 10.88
CA PRO A 116 13.40 1.01 10.51
C PRO A 116 13.68 1.92 9.32
N LEU A 117 12.65 2.43 8.65
CA LEU A 117 12.73 3.33 7.51
C LEU A 117 12.00 4.64 7.84
N ASP A 118 12.20 5.64 7.00
CA ASP A 118 11.80 7.02 7.28
C ASP A 118 10.41 7.34 6.75
N PHE A 119 9.40 6.71 7.35
CA PHE A 119 7.99 6.98 7.07
C PHE A 119 7.16 6.54 8.29
N ASP A 120 5.90 6.99 8.38
CA ASP A 120 5.04 6.78 9.54
C ASP A 120 3.95 5.73 9.34
N LEU A 121 3.69 5.32 8.12
CA LEU A 121 2.68 4.29 7.84
C LEU A 121 2.98 3.54 6.55
N GLU A 122 2.41 2.34 6.45
CA GLU A 122 2.29 1.61 5.20
C GLU A 122 0.98 0.83 5.19
N ILE A 123 0.53 0.44 4.00
CA ILE A 123 -0.77 -0.20 3.79
C ILE A 123 -0.57 -1.41 2.91
N GLU A 124 -1.16 -2.54 3.31
CA GLU A 124 -1.22 -3.74 2.49
C GLU A 124 -2.68 -4.12 2.21
N CYS A 125 -2.90 -4.90 1.19
CA CYS A 125 -4.26 -5.36 0.89
C CYS A 125 -4.28 -6.69 0.15
N VAL A 126 -5.48 -7.28 0.14
CA VAL A 126 -5.84 -8.40 -0.72
C VAL A 126 -7.01 -7.95 -1.58
N ALA A 127 -6.91 -8.15 -2.88
CA ALA A 127 -7.95 -7.78 -3.83
C ALA A 127 -8.29 -8.96 -4.75
N LEU A 128 -9.45 -8.88 -5.38
CA LEU A 128 -9.77 -9.79 -6.47
C LEU A 128 -8.92 -9.43 -7.70
N ALA A 129 -8.48 -10.45 -8.37
CA ALA A 129 -7.71 -10.26 -9.60
C ALA A 129 -8.55 -9.72 -10.74
#